data_e0077ddeed92acc28b3cf639b9b796ac
#
_entry.id   e0077ddeed92acc28b3cf639b9b796ac
#
_cell.length_a   1.000
_cell.length_b   1.000
_cell.length_c   1.000
_cell.angle_alpha   90.00
_cell.angle_beta   90.00
_cell.angle_gamma   90.00
#
_symmetry.space_group_name_H-M   'P 1'
#
loop_
_entity.id
_entity.type
_entity.pdbx_description
1 polymer ?
#
loop_
_entity_poly.entity_id
_entity_poly.type
_entity_poly.pdbx_seq_one_letter_code
_entity_poly.pdbx_strand_id
1 'polypeptide(L)'
;FYTDSTKFSLKKAMNGEDKAGYQMLLDGIDAIAVELKAMQEAGVPVLWRPLHEASGGWFWWGASGPEPYIELYKLMYHRLTDYHGVNNLIWVWNGQDAAWYPGDEYVDIIGEDIYPGEKVYTSQAARFLKALSYTDTRKIIALTENGCIPDPELLKRDNIMWAWWCTWEGEFVLKS
;
A
#
# COMPACT_ATOMS: atom_id res chain seq x y z
N PHE A 1 11.32 10.51 -1.92
CA PHE A 1 10.84 9.15 -1.66
C PHE A 1 11.76 8.07 -2.23
N TYR A 2 12.37 8.33 -3.38
CA TYR A 2 13.18 7.34 -4.10
C TYR A 2 14.47 7.01 -3.36
N THR A 3 14.88 5.74 -3.43
CA THR A 3 16.08 5.20 -2.80
C THR A 3 17.33 5.98 -3.16
N ASP A 4 17.47 6.40 -4.43
CA ASP A 4 18.62 7.17 -4.92
C ASP A 4 18.74 8.59 -4.32
N SER A 5 17.65 9.10 -3.76
CA SER A 5 17.58 10.47 -3.23
C SER A 5 17.78 10.54 -1.72
N THR A 6 18.03 9.40 -1.05
CA THR A 6 18.21 9.35 0.40
C THR A 6 19.40 8.48 0.82
N LYS A 7 19.98 8.80 1.97
CA LYS A 7 20.95 7.94 2.67
C LYS A 7 20.33 7.20 3.85
N PHE A 8 19.04 7.39 4.09
CA PHE A 8 18.30 6.72 5.15
C PHE A 8 18.27 5.21 4.91
N SER A 9 18.53 4.43 5.96
CA SER A 9 18.46 2.98 5.94
C SER A 9 17.38 2.50 6.91
N LEU A 10 16.27 2.02 6.37
CA LEU A 10 15.18 1.48 7.18
C LEU A 10 15.68 0.34 8.08
N LYS A 11 16.50 -0.57 7.55
CA LYS A 11 17.09 -1.67 8.34
C LYS A 11 17.87 -1.17 9.55
N LYS A 12 18.68 -0.11 9.39
CA LYS A 12 19.43 0.44 10.53
C LYS A 12 18.56 1.13 11.56
N ALA A 13 17.50 1.80 11.11
CA ALA A 13 16.54 2.41 12.02
C ALA A 13 15.80 1.33 12.83
N MET A 14 15.29 0.28 12.18
CA MET A 14 14.49 -0.75 12.83
C MET A 14 15.32 -1.66 13.76
N ASN A 15 16.59 -1.93 13.44
CA ASN A 15 17.47 -2.75 14.30
C ASN A 15 18.18 -1.97 15.42
N GLY A 16 17.92 -0.66 15.55
CA GLY A 16 18.47 0.20 16.62
C GLY A 16 19.87 0.77 16.37
N GLU A 17 20.48 0.53 15.22
CA GLU A 17 21.76 1.14 14.83
C GLU A 17 21.63 2.64 14.54
N ASP A 18 20.47 3.07 14.01
CA ASP A 18 20.15 4.47 13.74
C ASP A 18 18.95 4.94 14.58
N LYS A 19 19.23 5.33 15.82
CA LYS A 19 18.19 5.82 16.75
C LYS A 19 17.55 7.12 16.29
N ALA A 20 18.30 7.99 15.64
CA ALA A 20 17.77 9.24 15.11
C ALA A 20 16.81 8.98 13.94
N GLY A 21 17.19 8.08 13.03
CA GLY A 21 16.32 7.64 11.96
C GLY A 21 15.04 6.96 12.46
N TYR A 22 15.15 6.14 13.51
CA TYR A 22 13.96 5.55 14.13
C TYR A 22 13.04 6.61 14.74
N GLN A 23 13.60 7.60 15.45
CA GLN A 23 12.80 8.71 15.99
C GLN A 23 12.09 9.50 14.89
N MET A 24 12.77 9.76 13.75
CA MET A 24 12.13 10.42 12.60
C MET A 24 10.93 9.63 12.06
N LEU A 25 10.97 8.28 12.07
CA LEU A 25 9.82 7.47 11.69
C LEU A 25 8.65 7.67 12.65
N LEU A 26 8.92 7.67 13.96
CA LEU A 26 7.89 7.90 14.98
C LEU A 26 7.28 9.31 14.84
N ASP A 27 8.12 10.33 14.71
CA ASP A 27 7.68 11.72 14.56
C ASP A 27 6.81 11.89 13.30
N GLY A 28 7.15 11.21 12.20
CA GLY A 28 6.35 11.23 10.97
C GLY A 28 4.98 10.55 11.14
N ILE A 29 4.93 9.42 11.84
CA ILE A 29 3.66 8.73 12.15
C ILE A 29 2.81 9.59 13.10
N ASP A 30 3.44 10.20 14.12
CA ASP A 30 2.73 11.06 15.07
C ASP A 30 2.16 12.31 14.39
N ALA A 31 2.90 12.89 13.45
CA ALA A 31 2.42 14.06 12.71
C ALA A 31 1.18 13.73 11.87
N ILE A 32 1.17 12.61 11.15
CA ILE A 32 -0.01 12.21 10.35
C ILE A 32 -1.19 11.79 11.23
N ALA A 33 -0.93 11.25 12.43
CA ALA A 33 -1.98 10.88 13.37
C ALA A 33 -2.86 12.07 13.75
N VAL A 34 -2.31 13.29 13.84
CA VAL A 34 -3.07 14.52 14.12
C VAL A 34 -4.13 14.76 13.06
N GLU A 35 -3.76 14.65 11.78
CA GLU A 35 -4.66 14.85 10.64
C GLU A 35 -5.71 13.73 10.53
N LEU A 36 -5.29 12.49 10.76
CA LEU A 36 -6.21 11.34 10.75
C LEU A 36 -7.25 11.43 11.89
N LYS A 37 -6.86 11.94 13.06
CA LYS A 37 -7.81 12.18 14.15
C LYS A 37 -8.79 13.31 13.84
N ALA A 38 -8.37 14.37 13.18
CA ALA A 38 -9.29 15.42 12.73
C ALA A 38 -10.35 14.87 11.74
N MET A 39 -9.93 13.96 10.82
CA MET A 39 -10.87 13.26 9.95
C MET A 39 -11.80 12.32 10.74
N GLN A 40 -11.28 11.62 11.76
CA GLN A 40 -12.06 10.77 12.65
C GLN A 40 -13.14 11.57 13.40
N GLU A 41 -12.79 12.70 13.97
CA GLU A 41 -13.72 13.61 14.66
C GLU A 41 -14.82 14.14 13.71
N ALA A 42 -14.47 14.31 12.43
CA ALA A 42 -15.43 14.68 11.39
C ALA A 42 -16.27 13.49 10.87
N GLY A 43 -16.05 12.27 11.37
CA GLY A 43 -16.75 11.06 10.94
C GLY A 43 -16.36 10.56 9.55
N VAL A 44 -15.17 10.92 9.06
CA VAL A 44 -14.68 10.54 7.71
C VAL A 44 -13.86 9.26 7.79
N PRO A 45 -14.27 8.15 7.16
CA PRO A 45 -13.45 6.96 7.01
C PRO A 45 -12.34 7.21 5.97
N VAL A 46 -11.16 6.64 6.20
CA VAL A 46 -9.99 6.82 5.34
C VAL A 46 -9.50 5.49 4.80
N LEU A 47 -9.41 5.34 3.48
CA LEU A 47 -8.66 4.26 2.85
C LEU A 47 -7.17 4.58 2.99
N TRP A 48 -6.52 3.97 3.97
CA TRP A 48 -5.13 4.22 4.31
C TRP A 48 -4.20 3.26 3.58
N ARG A 49 -3.51 3.75 2.55
CA ARG A 49 -2.58 2.99 1.71
C ARG A 49 -1.14 3.48 1.88
N PRO A 50 -0.50 3.16 3.01
CA PRO A 50 0.86 3.59 3.27
C PRO A 50 1.88 2.69 2.57
N LEU A 51 3.08 3.23 2.31
CA LEU A 51 4.27 2.47 1.95
C LEU A 51 4.05 1.55 0.72
N HIS A 52 3.38 2.07 -0.30
CA HIS A 52 2.99 1.33 -1.50
C HIS A 52 4.20 0.81 -2.30
N GLU A 53 3.97 -0.18 -3.15
CA GLU A 53 4.94 -0.74 -4.10
C GLU A 53 6.28 -1.17 -3.48
N ALA A 54 6.24 -1.65 -2.24
CA ALA A 54 7.43 -1.93 -1.45
C ALA A 54 8.37 -2.94 -2.11
N SER A 55 7.82 -3.98 -2.76
CA SER A 55 8.62 -5.02 -3.41
C SER A 55 9.42 -4.53 -4.63
N GLY A 56 9.09 -3.35 -5.16
CA GLY A 56 9.81 -2.74 -6.27
C GLY A 56 11.20 -2.21 -5.87
N GLY A 57 11.41 -1.88 -4.60
CA GLY A 57 12.71 -1.44 -4.07
C GLY A 57 13.14 -0.02 -4.48
N TRP A 58 12.36 0.68 -5.32
CA TRP A 58 12.68 2.04 -5.75
C TRP A 58 12.35 3.11 -4.70
N PHE A 59 11.50 2.80 -3.75
CA PHE A 59 11.22 3.65 -2.60
C PHE A 59 12.08 3.26 -1.39
N TRP A 60 12.45 4.22 -0.55
CA TRP A 60 13.29 3.97 0.62
C TRP A 60 12.72 2.93 1.58
N TRP A 61 11.41 2.81 1.69
CA TRP A 61 10.76 1.83 2.58
C TRP A 61 10.84 0.39 2.05
N GLY A 62 11.09 0.20 0.74
CA GLY A 62 11.30 -1.10 0.12
C GLY A 62 12.78 -1.49 -0.04
N ALA A 63 13.70 -0.53 0.03
CA ALA A 63 15.10 -0.73 -0.32
C ALA A 63 15.86 -1.71 0.59
N SER A 64 15.39 -1.95 1.81
CA SER A 64 16.03 -2.82 2.79
C SER A 64 15.48 -4.25 2.83
N GLY A 65 14.56 -4.60 1.94
CA GLY A 65 13.92 -5.92 1.89
C GLY A 65 12.65 -6.04 2.74
N PRO A 66 12.02 -7.22 2.74
CA PRO A 66 10.70 -7.42 3.32
C PRO A 66 10.65 -7.32 4.84
N GLU A 67 11.64 -7.85 5.57
CA GLU A 67 11.57 -7.88 7.03
C GLU A 67 11.50 -6.46 7.64
N PRO A 68 12.40 -5.50 7.33
CA PRO A 68 12.30 -4.16 7.90
C PRO A 68 11.03 -3.41 7.45
N TYR A 69 10.53 -3.68 6.25
CA TYR A 69 9.28 -3.13 5.76
C TYR A 69 8.10 -3.62 6.60
N ILE A 70 7.99 -4.93 6.83
CA ILE A 70 6.93 -5.54 7.65
C ILE A 70 6.96 -4.97 9.07
N GLU A 71 8.15 -4.83 9.66
CA GLU A 71 8.32 -4.22 10.98
C GLU A 71 7.83 -2.76 11.00
N LEU A 72 8.17 -1.96 9.98
CA LEU A 72 7.69 -0.58 9.87
C LEU A 72 6.16 -0.52 9.70
N TYR A 73 5.59 -1.40 8.87
CA TYR A 73 4.14 -1.45 8.66
C TYR A 73 3.40 -1.74 9.96
N LYS A 74 3.87 -2.74 10.73
CA LYS A 74 3.32 -3.10 12.04
C LYS A 74 3.52 -1.99 13.07
N LEU A 75 4.69 -1.37 13.09
CA LEU A 75 4.96 -0.21 13.95
C LEU A 75 3.96 0.92 13.67
N MET A 76 3.74 1.25 12.40
CA MET A 76 2.77 2.27 11.99
C MET A 76 1.35 1.89 12.42
N TYR A 77 0.96 0.64 12.19
CA TYR A 77 -0.35 0.12 12.60
C TYR A 77 -0.57 0.34 14.10
N HIS A 78 0.32 -0.21 14.93
CA HIS A 78 0.18 -0.10 16.39
C HIS A 78 0.29 1.33 16.90
N ARG A 79 1.15 2.15 16.29
CA ARG A 79 1.27 3.54 16.70
C ARG A 79 0.02 4.36 16.38
N LEU A 80 -0.58 4.16 15.22
CA LEU A 80 -1.82 4.85 14.85
C LEU A 80 -3.02 4.32 15.64
N THR A 81 -3.19 2.98 15.71
CA THR A 81 -4.40 2.39 16.31
C THR A 81 -4.34 2.34 17.84
N ASP A 82 -3.25 1.80 18.40
CA ASP A 82 -3.18 1.50 19.85
C ASP A 82 -2.68 2.72 20.64
N TYR A 83 -1.67 3.43 20.12
CA TYR A 83 -1.11 4.57 20.84
C TYR A 83 -1.91 5.87 20.61
N HIS A 84 -2.24 6.20 19.37
CA HIS A 84 -3.02 7.40 19.04
C HIS A 84 -4.54 7.21 19.08
N GLY A 85 -5.04 5.97 19.09
CA GLY A 85 -6.47 5.67 19.10
C GLY A 85 -7.18 6.06 17.80
N VAL A 86 -6.47 6.03 16.66
CA VAL A 86 -7.06 6.25 15.33
C VAL A 86 -7.84 5.01 14.93
N ASN A 87 -9.16 5.15 14.70
CA ASN A 87 -10.07 4.02 14.45
C ASN A 87 -10.97 4.19 13.21
N ASN A 88 -10.67 5.17 12.35
CA ASN A 88 -11.37 5.45 11.11
C ASN A 88 -10.62 4.98 9.85
N LEU A 89 -9.56 4.18 10.01
CA LEU A 89 -8.74 3.70 8.91
C LEU A 89 -9.25 2.35 8.39
N ILE A 90 -9.26 2.21 7.07
CA ILE A 90 -9.37 0.95 6.35
C ILE A 90 -8.00 0.70 5.73
N TRP A 91 -7.29 -0.32 6.21
CA TRP A 91 -5.90 -0.57 5.88
C TRP A 91 -5.77 -1.24 4.52
N VAL A 92 -5.23 -0.52 3.55
CA VAL A 92 -4.98 -0.99 2.19
C VAL A 92 -3.48 -1.29 2.06
N TRP A 93 -3.13 -2.56 2.08
CA TRP A 93 -1.75 -2.99 1.84
C TRP A 93 -1.48 -3.13 0.35
N ASN A 94 -0.33 -2.62 -0.09
CA ASN A 94 0.07 -2.59 -1.49
C ASN A 94 1.57 -2.90 -1.65
N GLY A 95 2.03 -3.98 -1.00
CA GLY A 95 3.43 -4.42 -1.10
C GLY A 95 3.73 -5.21 -2.37
N GLN A 96 2.70 -5.72 -3.05
CA GLN A 96 2.71 -6.40 -4.36
C GLN A 96 3.53 -7.71 -4.43
N ASP A 97 3.92 -8.27 -3.29
CA ASP A 97 4.55 -9.59 -3.23
C ASP A 97 4.29 -10.25 -1.86
N ALA A 98 3.99 -11.56 -1.87
CA ALA A 98 3.62 -12.31 -0.67
C ALA A 98 4.66 -12.25 0.45
N ALA A 99 5.96 -12.17 0.11
CA ALA A 99 7.04 -12.07 1.10
C ALA A 99 6.99 -10.76 1.91
N TRP A 100 6.22 -9.76 1.44
CA TRP A 100 6.07 -8.45 2.06
C TRP A 100 4.78 -8.30 2.85
N TYR A 101 3.96 -9.36 2.90
CA TYR A 101 2.65 -9.33 3.56
C TYR A 101 2.79 -9.28 5.08
N PRO A 102 2.25 -8.25 5.78
CA PRO A 102 2.47 -8.08 7.21
C PRO A 102 1.65 -9.01 8.10
N GLY A 103 0.60 -9.63 7.55
CA GLY A 103 -0.35 -10.49 8.25
C GLY A 103 -1.78 -9.99 8.14
N ASP A 104 -2.73 -10.92 8.28
CA ASP A 104 -4.16 -10.66 8.06
C ASP A 104 -4.76 -9.65 9.02
N GLU A 105 -4.25 -9.60 10.23
CA GLU A 105 -4.68 -8.68 11.28
C GLU A 105 -4.34 -7.22 11.01
N TYR A 106 -3.43 -6.95 10.07
CA TYR A 106 -2.98 -5.61 9.70
C TYR A 106 -3.56 -5.10 8.38
N VAL A 107 -4.33 -5.92 7.67
CA VAL A 107 -4.76 -5.63 6.30
C VAL A 107 -6.25 -5.88 6.13
N ASP A 108 -6.98 -4.87 5.68
CA ASP A 108 -8.39 -5.00 5.29
C ASP A 108 -8.52 -5.28 3.79
N ILE A 109 -7.72 -4.60 2.98
CA ILE A 109 -7.79 -4.63 1.52
C ILE A 109 -6.38 -4.81 0.94
N ILE A 110 -6.27 -5.65 -0.09
CA ILE A 110 -5.04 -5.83 -0.86
C ILE A 110 -5.13 -4.98 -2.13
N GLY A 111 -4.15 -4.12 -2.32
CA GLY A 111 -4.01 -3.27 -3.49
C GLY A 111 -2.96 -3.77 -4.47
N GLU A 112 -3.22 -3.58 -5.76
CA GLU A 112 -2.27 -3.81 -6.86
C GLU A 112 -2.15 -2.54 -7.71
N ASP A 113 -0.92 -2.17 -8.05
CA ASP A 113 -0.62 -1.08 -8.97
C ASP A 113 -0.14 -1.70 -10.28
N ILE A 114 -0.84 -1.39 -11.39
CA ILE A 114 -0.63 -2.08 -12.65
C ILE A 114 -0.54 -1.09 -13.81
N TYR A 115 0.63 -1.04 -14.43
CA TYR A 115 0.91 -0.24 -15.60
C TYR A 115 1.25 -1.15 -16.80
N PRO A 116 0.24 -1.69 -17.50
CA PRO A 116 0.45 -2.76 -18.51
C PRO A 116 0.97 -2.25 -19.85
N GLY A 117 1.17 -0.96 -20.00
CA GLY A 117 1.49 -0.28 -21.26
C GLY A 117 0.29 0.44 -21.86
N GLU A 118 0.54 1.22 -22.93
CA GLU A 118 -0.51 2.02 -23.58
C GLU A 118 -1.57 1.11 -24.23
N LYS A 119 -2.84 1.47 -24.06
CA LYS A 119 -4.00 0.81 -24.70
C LYS A 119 -4.15 -0.67 -24.37
N VAL A 120 -3.63 -1.12 -23.24
CA VAL A 120 -3.81 -2.50 -22.73
C VAL A 120 -4.95 -2.52 -21.73
N TYR A 121 -6.15 -2.84 -22.20
CA TYR A 121 -7.40 -2.82 -21.43
C TYR A 121 -7.81 -4.21 -20.90
N THR A 122 -6.86 -5.14 -20.75
CA THR A 122 -7.15 -6.49 -20.26
C THR A 122 -7.65 -6.47 -18.82
N SER A 123 -8.35 -7.53 -18.42
CA SER A 123 -8.88 -7.71 -17.05
C SER A 123 -7.80 -7.76 -15.96
N GLN A 124 -6.52 -7.94 -16.33
CA GLN A 124 -5.39 -8.18 -15.43
C GLN A 124 -5.58 -9.40 -14.53
N ALA A 125 -6.23 -10.44 -15.08
CA ALA A 125 -6.59 -11.66 -14.34
C ALA A 125 -5.41 -12.30 -13.60
N ALA A 126 -4.23 -12.39 -14.22
CA ALA A 126 -3.05 -12.97 -13.61
C ALA A 126 -2.61 -12.21 -12.35
N ARG A 127 -2.67 -10.86 -12.37
CA ARG A 127 -2.34 -10.02 -11.21
C ARG A 127 -3.39 -10.15 -10.12
N PHE A 128 -4.66 -10.17 -10.48
CA PHE A 128 -5.75 -10.39 -9.54
C PHE A 128 -5.63 -11.74 -8.81
N LEU A 129 -5.40 -12.81 -9.55
CA LEU A 129 -5.21 -14.16 -8.98
C LEU A 129 -3.95 -14.26 -8.11
N LYS A 130 -2.87 -13.57 -8.50
CA LYS A 130 -1.67 -13.44 -7.67
C LYS A 130 -2.00 -12.72 -6.35
N ALA A 131 -2.72 -11.61 -6.40
CA ALA A 131 -3.12 -10.87 -5.19
C ALA A 131 -3.99 -11.72 -4.25
N LEU A 132 -4.89 -12.53 -4.78
CA LEU A 132 -5.67 -13.50 -3.98
C LEU A 132 -4.80 -14.53 -3.27
N SER A 133 -3.60 -14.83 -3.78
CA SER A 133 -2.70 -15.85 -3.20
C SER A 133 -1.76 -15.30 -2.12
N TYR A 134 -1.82 -14.02 -1.78
CA TYR A 134 -0.97 -13.44 -0.72
C TYR A 134 -1.36 -13.89 0.68
N THR A 135 -2.59 -14.33 0.85
CA THR A 135 -3.13 -14.84 2.12
C THR A 135 -4.14 -15.96 1.86
N ASP A 136 -4.33 -16.85 2.85
CA ASP A 136 -5.37 -17.88 2.82
C ASP A 136 -6.74 -17.34 3.23
N THR A 137 -6.82 -16.11 3.76
CA THR A 137 -8.08 -15.47 4.10
C THR A 137 -8.65 -14.67 2.93
N ARG A 138 -9.98 -14.55 2.88
CA ARG A 138 -10.63 -13.78 1.82
C ARG A 138 -10.54 -12.28 2.11
N LYS A 139 -9.74 -11.56 1.31
CA LYS A 139 -9.64 -10.09 1.34
C LYS A 139 -10.30 -9.47 0.11
N ILE A 140 -10.69 -8.22 0.23
CA ILE A 140 -11.06 -7.38 -0.91
C ILE A 140 -9.79 -7.08 -1.71
N ILE A 141 -9.88 -7.21 -3.04
CA ILE A 141 -8.76 -6.90 -3.95
C ILE A 141 -9.12 -5.66 -4.77
N ALA A 142 -8.23 -4.68 -4.80
CA ALA A 142 -8.43 -3.42 -5.51
C ALA A 142 -7.29 -3.14 -6.48
N LEU A 143 -7.61 -2.48 -7.59
CA LEU A 143 -6.63 -1.92 -8.51
C LEU A 143 -6.33 -0.49 -8.04
N THR A 144 -5.35 -0.38 -7.14
CA THR A 144 -5.07 0.85 -6.40
C THR A 144 -4.39 1.92 -7.23
N GLU A 145 -3.67 1.53 -8.27
CA GLU A 145 -3.21 2.39 -9.36
C GLU A 145 -3.28 1.65 -10.69
N ASN A 146 -3.60 2.37 -11.76
CA ASN A 146 -3.60 1.78 -13.10
C ASN A 146 -3.24 2.80 -14.18
N GLY A 147 -2.55 2.31 -15.21
CA GLY A 147 -2.26 3.08 -16.42
C GLY A 147 -3.41 3.05 -17.44
N CYS A 148 -4.21 1.99 -17.46
CA CYS A 148 -5.39 1.84 -18.32
C CYS A 148 -6.55 1.30 -17.50
N ILE A 149 -7.77 1.77 -17.79
CA ILE A 149 -9.00 1.25 -17.18
C ILE A 149 -9.30 -0.11 -17.82
N PRO A 150 -9.44 -1.20 -17.05
CA PRO A 150 -9.79 -2.50 -17.61
C PRO A 150 -11.15 -2.48 -18.31
N ASP A 151 -11.25 -3.16 -19.48
CA ASP A 151 -12.50 -3.31 -20.21
C ASP A 151 -13.52 -4.11 -19.37
N PRO A 152 -14.72 -3.56 -19.11
CA PRO A 152 -15.76 -4.23 -18.32
C PRO A 152 -16.20 -5.58 -18.89
N GLU A 153 -16.24 -5.75 -20.20
CA GLU A 153 -16.59 -7.02 -20.84
C GLU A 153 -15.51 -8.09 -20.61
N LEU A 154 -14.24 -7.68 -20.61
CA LEU A 154 -13.14 -8.57 -20.27
C LEU A 154 -13.13 -8.92 -18.78
N LEU A 155 -13.43 -7.98 -17.90
CA LEU A 155 -13.60 -8.25 -16.47
C LEU A 155 -14.70 -9.30 -16.22
N LYS A 156 -15.84 -9.13 -16.88
CA LYS A 156 -16.96 -10.07 -16.78
C LYS A 156 -16.63 -11.44 -17.37
N ARG A 157 -16.01 -11.48 -18.56
CA ARG A 157 -15.57 -12.73 -19.22
C ARG A 157 -14.64 -13.55 -18.33
N ASP A 158 -13.68 -12.89 -17.72
CA ASP A 158 -12.61 -13.52 -16.93
C ASP A 158 -13.03 -13.72 -15.46
N ASN A 159 -14.23 -13.26 -15.08
CA ASN A 159 -14.75 -13.27 -13.71
C ASN A 159 -13.81 -12.57 -12.71
N ILE A 160 -13.27 -11.42 -13.10
CA ILE A 160 -12.38 -10.60 -12.28
C ILE A 160 -13.14 -9.42 -11.70
N MET A 161 -13.05 -9.24 -10.39
CA MET A 161 -13.77 -8.19 -9.68
C MET A 161 -12.83 -7.34 -8.85
N TRP A 162 -12.15 -6.39 -9.48
CA TRP A 162 -11.48 -5.30 -8.77
C TRP A 162 -12.52 -4.47 -8.04
N ALA A 163 -12.35 -4.25 -6.74
CA ALA A 163 -13.32 -3.49 -5.94
C ALA A 163 -13.44 -2.03 -6.40
N TRP A 164 -12.34 -1.47 -6.85
CA TRP A 164 -12.24 -0.18 -7.57
C TRP A 164 -10.97 -0.16 -8.43
N TRP A 165 -10.84 0.88 -9.25
CA TRP A 165 -9.60 1.26 -9.90
C TRP A 165 -9.33 2.75 -9.70
N CYS A 166 -8.06 3.14 -9.74
CA CYS A 166 -7.62 4.52 -9.62
C CYS A 166 -6.59 4.82 -10.71
N THR A 167 -7.05 5.38 -11.82
CA THR A 167 -6.17 5.72 -12.94
C THR A 167 -5.19 6.82 -12.53
N TRP A 168 -3.90 6.60 -12.81
CA TRP A 168 -2.86 7.57 -12.48
C TRP A 168 -3.05 8.87 -13.26
N GLU A 169 -2.37 9.93 -12.80
CA GLU A 169 -2.52 11.29 -13.32
C GLU A 169 -1.99 11.50 -14.75
N GLY A 170 -2.24 12.70 -15.28
CA GLY A 170 -1.63 13.21 -16.51
C GLY A 170 -2.01 12.40 -17.73
N GLU A 171 -1.02 11.91 -18.46
CA GLU A 171 -1.24 11.19 -19.72
C GLU A 171 -2.07 9.90 -19.57
N PHE A 172 -2.05 9.26 -18.42
CA PHE A 172 -2.84 8.04 -18.19
C PHE A 172 -4.34 8.35 -18.17
N VAL A 173 -4.75 9.47 -17.60
CA VAL A 173 -6.16 9.91 -17.63
C VAL A 173 -6.60 10.32 -19.02
N LEU A 174 -5.71 10.94 -19.79
CA LEU A 174 -6.03 11.45 -21.13
C LEU A 174 -5.99 10.39 -22.23
N LYS A 175 -5.33 9.27 -22.00
CA LYS A 175 -5.09 8.20 -22.98
C LYS A 175 -5.76 6.87 -22.65
N SER A 176 -6.38 6.75 -21.46
CA SER A 176 -7.07 5.54 -20.98
C SER A 176 -8.46 5.35 -21.60
#